data_9b14d48679e892e8706e2fbd9adace8c
#
_entry.id   9b14d48679e892e8706e2fbd9adace8c
#
_cell.length_a   1.000
_cell.length_b   1.000
_cell.length_c   1.000
_cell.angle_alpha   90.00
_cell.angle_beta   90.00
_cell.angle_gamma   90.00
#
_symmetry.space_group_name_H-M   'P 1'
#
loop_
_entity.id
_entity.type
_entity.pdbx_description
1 polymer ?
#
loop_
_entity_poly.entity_id
_entity_poly.type
_entity_poly.pdbx_seq_one_letter_code
_entity_poly.pdbx_strand_id
1 'polypeptide(L)' 'MSNVYTIHPPKSELILFYEVVEAGGENTWGGADAGQAIQWLAHAPAGSRILVSAWDSDEEDAHLVGQTLDITEIVRAASL' A
#
# COMPACT_ATOMS: atom_id res chain seq x y z
N MET A 1 5.11 4.60 -37.77
CA MET A 1 5.36 4.36 -37.14
C MET A 1 4.95 4.26 -36.20
N SER A 2 4.78 4.11 -35.92
CA SER A 2 4.64 3.95 -35.19
C SER A 2 4.51 3.81 -34.25
N ASN A 3 4.15 3.73 -33.89
CA ASN A 3 4.19 3.55 -32.97
C ASN A 3 4.45 2.94 -32.17
N VAL A 4 4.66 3.07 -32.16
CA VAL A 4 5.41 2.59 -31.79
C VAL A 4 5.47 2.36 -30.50
N TYR A 5 5.22 2.91 -29.86
CA TYR A 5 5.03 2.63 -28.67
C TYR A 5 3.84 2.41 -28.35
N THR A 6 3.48 1.61 -28.76
CA THR A 6 2.37 1.10 -28.32
C THR A 6 2.63 0.62 -27.04
N ILE A 7 2.22 1.31 -26.13
CA ILE A 7 2.29 0.87 -24.90
C ILE A 7 1.21 -0.06 -24.73
N HIS A 8 1.51 -1.26 -24.67
CA HIS A 8 0.53 -2.21 -24.29
C HIS A 8 0.22 -1.99 -22.85
N PRO A 9 -1.01 -1.81 -22.48
CA PRO A 9 -1.34 -1.78 -21.08
C PRO A 9 -0.85 -3.09 -20.50
N PRO A 10 -0.22 -3.06 -19.35
CA PRO A 10 0.20 -4.29 -18.72
C PRO A 10 -1.02 -5.15 -18.48
N LYS A 11 -0.90 -6.41 -18.69
CA LYS A 11 -1.98 -7.31 -18.39
C LYS A 11 -2.30 -7.32 -16.93
N SER A 12 -1.33 -6.99 -16.12
CA SER A 12 -1.53 -6.93 -14.68
C SER A 12 -1.59 -5.48 -14.28
N GLU A 13 -2.21 -5.21 -13.15
CA GLU A 13 -2.28 -3.88 -12.58
C GLU A 13 -1.52 -3.86 -11.29
N LEU A 14 -0.95 -2.73 -10.98
CA LEU A 14 -0.33 -2.54 -9.69
C LEU A 14 -1.41 -2.22 -8.67
N ILE A 15 -1.42 -2.97 -7.59
CA ILE A 15 -2.36 -2.78 -6.51
C ILE A 15 -1.58 -2.34 -5.29
N LEU A 16 -1.99 -1.23 -4.69
CA LEU A 16 -1.38 -0.79 -3.45
C LEU A 16 -2.11 -1.45 -2.30
N PHE A 17 -1.33 -2.03 -1.40
CA PHE A 17 -1.86 -2.71 -0.24
C PHE A 17 -1.34 -2.01 0.99
N TYR A 18 -2.24 -1.68 1.90
CA TYR A 18 -1.89 -0.94 3.11
C TYR A 18 -2.05 -1.84 4.32
N GLU A 19 -1.16 -1.66 5.29
CA GLU A 19 -1.24 -2.39 6.52
C GLU A 19 -1.07 -1.43 7.68
N VAL A 20 -1.87 -1.60 8.72
CA VAL A 20 -1.70 -0.87 9.96
C VAL A 20 -1.18 -1.86 10.97
N VAL A 21 -0.03 -1.56 11.55
CA VAL A 21 0.71 -2.46 12.42
C VAL A 21 0.91 -1.79 13.75
N GLU A 22 0.64 -2.51 14.82
CA GLU A 22 0.88 -1.98 16.16
C GLU A 22 2.35 -2.01 16.49
N ALA A 23 2.72 -1.28 17.54
CA ALA A 23 4.11 -1.16 17.93
C ALA A 23 4.76 -2.52 18.17
N GLY A 24 3.99 -3.50 18.58
CA GLY A 24 4.50 -4.85 18.80
C GLY A 24 4.60 -5.70 17.56
N GLY A 25 4.21 -5.17 16.41
CA GLY A 25 4.32 -5.89 15.15
C GLY A 25 3.07 -6.61 14.72
N GLU A 26 1.99 -6.52 15.48
CA GLU A 26 0.77 -7.19 15.09
C GLU A 26 -0.01 -6.37 14.09
N ASN A 27 -0.49 -7.02 13.05
CA ASN A 27 -1.34 -6.36 12.07
C ASN A 27 -2.71 -6.17 12.67
N THR A 28 -3.20 -4.94 12.64
CA THR A 28 -4.56 -4.67 13.08
C THR A 28 -5.49 -4.47 11.91
N TRP A 29 -4.96 -4.20 10.73
CA TRP A 29 -5.79 -4.00 9.55
C TRP A 29 -4.94 -4.15 8.31
N GLY A 30 -5.55 -4.66 7.26
CA GLY A 30 -4.88 -4.76 5.97
C GLY A 30 -5.91 -4.65 4.87
N GLY A 31 -5.57 -3.98 3.79
CA GLY A 31 -6.47 -3.84 2.67
C GLY A 31 -5.97 -2.85 1.65
N ALA A 32 -6.76 -2.62 0.63
CA ALA A 32 -6.39 -1.75 -0.47
C ALA A 32 -7.00 -0.35 -0.38
N ASP A 33 -7.76 -0.07 0.66
CA ASP A 33 -8.44 1.21 0.78
C ASP A 33 -7.60 2.14 1.66
N ALA A 34 -6.98 3.13 1.03
CA ALA A 34 -6.12 4.06 1.76
C ALA A 34 -6.88 4.84 2.82
N GLY A 35 -8.11 5.23 2.52
CA GLY A 35 -8.90 5.99 3.48
C GLY A 35 -9.19 5.21 4.74
N GLN A 36 -9.50 3.93 4.59
CA GLN A 36 -9.72 3.08 5.76
C GLN A 36 -8.44 2.86 6.53
N ALA A 37 -7.32 2.70 5.82
CA ALA A 37 -6.04 2.52 6.49
C ALA A 37 -5.73 3.73 7.38
N ILE A 38 -5.98 4.93 6.86
CA ILE A 38 -5.72 6.15 7.61
C ILE A 38 -6.62 6.22 8.83
N GLN A 39 -7.88 5.84 8.68
CA GLN A 39 -8.80 5.84 9.82
C GLN A 39 -8.36 4.85 10.89
N TRP A 40 -7.93 3.68 10.48
CA TRP A 40 -7.46 2.68 11.43
C TRP A 40 -6.22 3.15 12.15
N LEU A 41 -5.32 3.82 11.42
CA LEU A 41 -4.12 4.36 12.06
C LEU A 41 -4.50 5.40 13.11
N ALA A 42 -5.49 6.24 12.80
CA ALA A 42 -5.91 7.30 13.71
C ALA A 42 -6.44 6.76 15.02
N HIS A 43 -7.03 5.55 15.00
CA HIS A 43 -7.60 4.95 16.19
C HIS A 43 -6.70 3.87 16.79
N ALA A 44 -5.55 3.64 16.21
CA ALA A 44 -4.66 2.60 16.68
C ALA A 44 -3.83 3.10 17.87
N PRO A 45 -3.26 2.19 18.66
CA PRO A 45 -2.46 2.60 19.80
C PRO A 45 -1.25 3.40 19.38
N ALA A 46 -0.71 4.18 20.30
CA ALA A 46 0.47 4.96 20.05
C ALA A 46 1.61 4.04 19.61
N GLY A 47 2.40 4.50 18.64
CA GLY A 47 3.48 3.71 18.10
C GLY A 47 3.07 2.85 16.92
N SER A 48 1.80 2.86 16.55
CA SER A 48 1.36 2.13 15.37
C SER A 48 1.88 2.78 14.11
N ARG A 49 2.01 1.99 13.07
CA ARG A 49 2.57 2.45 11.80
C ARG A 49 1.67 2.02 10.65
N ILE A 50 1.75 2.76 9.56
CA ILE A 50 1.04 2.40 8.34
C ILE A 50 2.09 2.11 7.27
N LEU A 51 1.96 0.97 6.65
CA LEU A 51 2.90 0.51 5.64
C LEU A 51 2.16 0.36 4.33
N VAL A 52 2.85 0.60 3.23
CA VAL A 52 2.27 0.42 1.92
C VAL A 52 3.20 -0.46 1.09
N SER A 53 2.60 -1.36 0.34
CA SER A 53 3.34 -2.20 -0.59
C SER A 53 2.59 -2.23 -1.91
N ALA A 54 3.33 -2.37 -2.99
CA ALA A 54 2.77 -2.44 -4.32
C ALA A 54 2.86 -3.87 -4.80
N TRP A 55 1.76 -4.39 -5.27
CA TRP A 55 1.68 -5.76 -5.73
C TRP A 55 1.27 -5.80 -7.18
N ASP A 56 1.88 -6.69 -7.92
CA ASP A 56 1.51 -6.92 -9.29
C ASP A 56 0.47 -8.02 -9.29
N SER A 57 -0.70 -7.69 -9.81
CA SER A 57 -1.82 -8.63 -9.78
C SER A 57 -1.85 -9.49 -11.03
N ASP A 58 -0.68 -9.95 -11.45
CA ASP A 58 -0.61 -10.84 -12.59
C ASP A 58 -1.56 -12.01 -12.38
N GLU A 59 -2.05 -12.54 -13.49
CA GLU A 59 -3.07 -13.54 -13.43
C GLU A 59 -2.74 -14.72 -12.59
N GLU A 60 -1.48 -15.13 -12.63
CA GLU A 60 -1.12 -16.36 -11.98
C GLU A 60 -0.57 -16.17 -10.61
N ASP A 61 0.18 -15.08 -10.41
CA ASP A 61 0.83 -14.88 -9.14
C ASP A 61 0.84 -13.42 -8.79
N ALA A 62 0.27 -13.08 -7.68
CA ALA A 62 0.45 -11.75 -7.14
C ALA A 62 1.80 -11.72 -6.45
N HIS A 63 2.63 -10.77 -6.81
CA HIS A 63 3.93 -10.68 -6.16
C HIS A 63 4.27 -9.23 -5.84
N LEU A 64 5.10 -9.08 -4.84
CA LEU A 64 5.49 -7.77 -4.34
C LEU A 64 6.44 -7.11 -5.33
N VAL A 65 6.15 -5.86 -5.63
CA VAL A 65 6.98 -5.07 -6.52
C VAL A 65 7.67 -4.02 -5.67
N GLY A 66 8.98 -4.15 -5.56
CA GLY A 66 9.74 -3.21 -4.76
C GLY A 66 9.67 -3.54 -3.30
N GLN A 67 9.83 -2.53 -2.46
CA GLN A 67 9.90 -2.70 -1.03
C GLN A 67 8.66 -2.15 -0.37
N THR A 68 8.32 -2.73 0.78
CA THR A 68 7.28 -2.18 1.62
C THR A 68 7.83 -0.90 2.26
N LEU A 69 7.03 0.14 2.23
CA LEU A 69 7.45 1.45 2.74
C LEU A 69 6.62 1.82 3.94
N ASP A 70 7.28 2.42 4.92
CA ASP A 70 6.62 2.95 6.11
C ASP A 70 6.28 4.39 5.80
N ILE A 71 4.98 4.71 5.69
CA ILE A 71 4.54 6.04 5.34
C ILE A 71 3.87 6.74 6.52
N THR A 72 4.14 6.27 7.73
CA THR A 72 3.47 6.77 8.92
C THR A 72 3.64 8.28 9.09
N GLU A 73 4.86 8.77 8.94
CA GLU A 73 5.08 10.18 9.18
C GLU A 73 4.46 11.05 8.10
N ILE A 74 4.48 10.55 6.88
CA ILE A 74 3.86 11.28 5.79
C ILE A 74 2.37 11.42 6.03
N VAL A 75 1.73 10.34 6.44
CA VAL A 75 0.30 10.34 6.70
C VAL A 75 -0.04 11.24 7.87
N ARG A 76 0.74 11.18 8.94
CA ARG A 76 0.47 12.00 10.10
C ARG A 76 0.65 13.49 9.80
N ALA A 77 1.67 13.82 9.02
CA ALA A 77 1.89 15.21 8.65
C ALA A 77 0.75 15.72 7.78
N ALA A 78 0.23 14.89 6.90
CA ALA A 78 -0.87 15.30 6.03
C ALA A 78 -2.19 15.42 6.79
N SER A 79 -2.29 14.82 7.96
CA SER A 79 -3.53 14.83 8.73
C SER A 79 -3.63 15.99 9.71
N LEU A 80 -2.62 16.80 9.80
CA LEU A 80 -2.65 17.95 10.72
C LEU A 80 -3.51 19.09 10.22
#